data_42539527ea54bbd15221d86c2f0f7fb4
#
_entry.id   42539527ea54bbd15221d86c2f0f7fb4
#
_cell.length_a   1.000
_cell.length_b   1.000
_cell.length_c   1.000
_cell.angle_alpha   90.00
_cell.angle_beta   90.00
_cell.angle_gamma   90.00
#
_symmetry.space_group_name_H-M   'P 1'
#
loop_
_entity.id
_entity.type
_entity.pdbx_description
1 polymer ?
#
loop_
_entity_poly.entity_id
_entity_poly.type
_entity_poly.pdbx_seq_one_letter_code
_entity_poly.pdbx_strand_id
1 'polypeptide(L)'
;MKCLLTISLLLGLLVAKPVLASADSICRKEPLACNIYFEARGEKEKGQYAVAFVSMNRLKSGEYGKSMRSVVFAKDQFSWTNSRRKINDPEAFERARKVAEAVKTWSKDPEMYRKKDVTRGAKYFHKKGLRPGWNKRVVARIGKHVFYG
;
A
#
# COMPACT_ATOMS: atom_id res chain seq x y z
N MET A 1 53.34 51.62 8.16
CA MET A 1 52.34 50.77 8.88
C MET A 1 51.23 50.34 7.88
N LYS A 2 51.27 49.07 7.47
CA LYS A 2 50.27 48.54 6.50
C LYS A 2 49.27 47.69 7.31
N CYS A 3 48.01 48.15 7.35
CA CYS A 3 46.92 47.48 8.01
C CYS A 3 46.34 46.42 7.04
N LEU A 4 46.53 45.14 7.34
CA LEU A 4 45.96 44.02 6.61
C LEU A 4 44.58 43.74 7.19
N LEU A 5 43.50 44.08 6.43
CA LEU A 5 42.15 43.65 6.71
C LEU A 5 41.97 42.20 6.22
N THR A 6 41.84 41.27 7.15
CA THR A 6 41.44 39.90 6.86
C THR A 6 39.91 39.84 6.75
N ILE A 7 39.38 39.65 5.54
CA ILE A 7 37.96 39.39 5.28
C ILE A 7 37.74 37.93 5.54
N SER A 8 37.07 37.60 6.66
CA SER A 8 36.61 36.24 6.97
C SER A 8 35.32 35.93 6.24
N LEU A 9 35.43 35.11 5.19
CA LEU A 9 34.26 34.67 4.39
C LEU A 9 33.59 33.52 5.16
N LEU A 10 32.48 33.83 5.88
CA LEU A 10 31.60 32.82 6.46
C LEU A 10 30.79 32.15 5.36
N LEU A 11 31.22 30.97 4.93
CA LEU A 11 30.47 30.13 4.02
C LEU A 11 29.30 29.46 4.79
N GLY A 12 28.14 30.09 4.78
CA GLY A 12 26.92 29.53 5.39
C GLY A 12 26.49 28.25 4.66
N LEU A 13 26.67 27.11 5.33
CA LEU A 13 26.14 25.82 4.85
C LEU A 13 24.61 25.87 4.87
N LEU A 14 23.96 26.05 3.72
CA LEU A 14 22.52 25.91 3.58
C LEU A 14 22.16 24.43 3.73
N VAL A 15 21.82 24.01 4.92
CA VAL A 15 21.24 22.66 5.15
C VAL A 15 19.82 22.68 4.64
N ALA A 16 19.62 22.21 3.42
CA ALA A 16 18.29 21.99 2.86
C ALA A 16 17.54 20.98 3.74
N LYS A 17 16.47 21.43 4.40
CA LYS A 17 15.59 20.53 5.15
C LYS A 17 14.98 19.53 4.18
N PRO A 18 14.99 18.20 4.46
CA PRO A 18 14.35 17.22 3.61
C PRO A 18 12.85 17.55 3.55
N VAL A 19 12.35 17.84 2.35
CA VAL A 19 10.92 18.00 2.11
C VAL A 19 10.29 16.62 2.28
N LEU A 20 9.59 16.42 3.39
CA LEU A 20 8.82 15.20 3.62
C LEU A 20 7.76 15.10 2.53
N ALA A 21 7.87 14.07 1.68
CA ALA A 21 6.91 13.79 0.63
C ALA A 21 5.51 13.61 1.25
N SER A 22 4.50 14.24 0.65
CA SER A 22 3.12 14.08 1.12
C SER A 22 2.67 12.61 0.97
N ALA A 23 1.75 12.16 1.83
CA ALA A 23 1.21 10.79 1.73
C ALA A 23 0.61 10.51 0.33
N ASP A 24 0.00 11.50 -0.31
CA ASP A 24 -0.50 11.38 -1.68
C ASP A 24 0.63 11.10 -2.68
N SER A 25 1.75 11.83 -2.59
CA SER A 25 2.93 11.61 -3.44
C SER A 25 3.53 10.23 -3.24
N ILE A 26 3.62 9.75 -1.99
CA ILE A 26 4.11 8.41 -1.66
C ILE A 26 3.17 7.36 -2.24
N CYS A 27 1.87 7.48 -2.00
CA CYS A 27 0.88 6.48 -2.42
C CYS A 27 0.73 6.39 -3.95
N ARG A 28 1.00 7.47 -4.68
CA ARG A 28 1.05 7.41 -6.14
C ARG A 28 2.22 6.59 -6.67
N LYS A 29 3.33 6.53 -5.92
CA LYS A 29 4.52 5.73 -6.25
C LYS A 29 4.42 4.30 -5.71
N GLU A 30 3.82 4.13 -4.55
CA GLU A 30 3.72 2.86 -3.81
C GLU A 30 2.26 2.48 -3.50
N PRO A 31 1.39 2.36 -4.52
CA PRO A 31 -0.06 2.19 -4.31
C PRO A 31 -0.41 0.91 -3.53
N LEU A 32 0.29 -0.19 -3.75
CA LEU A 32 0.04 -1.44 -3.03
C LEU A 32 0.39 -1.32 -1.55
N ALA A 33 1.54 -0.75 -1.22
CA ALA A 33 1.95 -0.54 0.16
C ALA A 33 0.98 0.38 0.91
N CYS A 34 0.55 1.47 0.28
CA CYS A 34 -0.48 2.34 0.86
C CYS A 34 -1.81 1.63 1.06
N ASN A 35 -2.25 0.80 0.11
CA ASN A 35 -3.49 0.07 0.27
C ASN A 35 -3.43 -0.90 1.44
N ILE A 36 -2.35 -1.66 1.58
CA ILE A 36 -2.11 -2.54 2.73
C ILE A 36 -2.12 -1.72 4.04
N TYR A 37 -1.42 -0.60 4.07
CA TYR A 37 -1.35 0.25 5.24
C TYR A 37 -2.73 0.77 5.67
N PHE A 38 -3.49 1.36 4.77
CA PHE A 38 -4.78 1.97 5.13
C PHE A 38 -5.88 0.96 5.41
N GLU A 39 -5.85 -0.20 4.75
CA GLU A 39 -6.87 -1.24 4.93
C GLU A 39 -6.52 -2.24 6.04
N ALA A 40 -5.24 -2.52 6.27
CA ALA A 40 -4.82 -3.67 7.07
C ALA A 40 -3.68 -3.42 8.07
N ARG A 41 -3.24 -2.18 8.35
CA ARG A 41 -2.12 -1.93 9.29
C ARG A 41 -2.33 -2.51 10.69
N GLY A 42 -3.59 -2.65 11.13
CA GLY A 42 -3.96 -3.24 12.42
C GLY A 42 -4.23 -4.75 12.37
N GLU A 43 -4.02 -5.39 11.22
CA GLU A 43 -4.11 -6.84 11.06
C GLU A 43 -2.77 -7.52 11.35
N LYS A 44 -2.85 -8.81 11.74
CA LYS A 44 -1.67 -9.68 11.70
C LYS A 44 -1.15 -9.79 10.26
N GLU A 45 0.10 -10.18 10.09
CA GLU A 45 0.77 -10.26 8.79
C GLU A 45 -0.04 -11.01 7.73
N LYS A 46 -0.66 -12.15 8.09
CA LYS A 46 -1.56 -12.90 7.18
C LYS A 46 -2.73 -12.05 6.66
N GLY A 47 -3.28 -11.15 7.48
CA GLY A 47 -4.35 -10.24 7.05
C GLY A 47 -3.85 -9.18 6.09
N GLN A 48 -2.62 -8.69 6.30
CA GLN A 48 -1.97 -7.74 5.39
C GLN A 48 -1.68 -8.39 4.02
N TYR A 49 -1.16 -9.63 4.01
CA TYR A 49 -1.01 -10.42 2.77
C TYR A 49 -2.36 -10.62 2.06
N ALA A 50 -3.42 -10.91 2.79
CA ALA A 50 -4.74 -11.12 2.19
C ALA A 50 -5.23 -9.88 1.42
N VAL A 51 -5.09 -8.68 1.99
CA VAL A 51 -5.43 -7.42 1.28
C VAL A 51 -4.52 -7.19 0.07
N ALA A 52 -3.22 -7.49 0.20
CA ALA A 52 -2.28 -7.38 -0.90
C ALA A 52 -2.64 -8.32 -2.07
N PHE A 53 -3.00 -9.57 -1.77
CA PHE A 53 -3.42 -10.54 -2.78
C PHE A 53 -4.70 -10.13 -3.50
N VAL A 54 -5.71 -9.55 -2.81
CA VAL A 54 -6.90 -9.04 -3.50
C VAL A 54 -6.53 -7.98 -4.53
N SER A 55 -5.68 -7.02 -4.18
CA SER A 55 -5.22 -5.97 -5.11
C SER A 55 -4.45 -6.57 -6.29
N MET A 56 -3.60 -7.57 -6.03
CA MET A 56 -2.84 -8.24 -7.09
C MET A 56 -3.74 -9.14 -7.96
N ASN A 57 -4.71 -9.84 -7.39
CA ASN A 57 -5.70 -10.64 -8.14
C ASN A 57 -6.52 -9.77 -9.08
N ARG A 58 -6.91 -8.56 -8.62
CA ARG A 58 -7.57 -7.56 -9.47
C ARG A 58 -6.68 -7.13 -10.62
N LEU A 59 -5.40 -6.82 -10.35
CA LEU A 59 -4.45 -6.45 -11.39
C LEU A 59 -4.27 -7.58 -12.42
N LYS A 60 -4.09 -8.81 -11.95
CA LYS A 60 -3.90 -9.99 -12.82
C LYS A 60 -5.14 -10.32 -13.66
N SER A 61 -6.35 -10.04 -13.18
CA SER A 61 -7.57 -10.24 -13.96
C SER A 61 -7.73 -9.22 -15.10
N GLY A 62 -7.08 -8.07 -15.03
CA GLY A 62 -7.21 -6.99 -16.01
C GLY A 62 -8.54 -6.23 -15.97
N GLU A 63 -9.52 -6.69 -15.18
CA GLU A 63 -10.87 -6.11 -15.09
C GLU A 63 -10.91 -4.77 -14.35
N TYR A 64 -9.94 -4.55 -13.44
CA TYR A 64 -9.91 -3.38 -12.53
C TYR A 64 -8.87 -2.33 -12.93
N GLY A 65 -8.13 -2.58 -14.01
CA GLY A 65 -7.10 -1.69 -14.52
C GLY A 65 -5.81 -2.42 -14.91
N LYS A 66 -4.95 -1.72 -15.63
CA LYS A 66 -3.70 -2.28 -16.20
C LYS A 66 -2.44 -2.00 -15.35
N SER A 67 -2.59 -1.32 -14.24
CA SER A 67 -1.50 -1.03 -13.31
C SER A 67 -2.00 -1.09 -11.86
N MET A 68 -1.11 -1.33 -10.91
CA MET A 68 -1.48 -1.31 -9.49
C MET A 68 -2.06 0.04 -9.07
N ARG A 69 -1.57 1.12 -9.66
CA ARG A 69 -2.12 2.46 -9.43
C ARG A 69 -3.57 2.56 -9.91
N SER A 70 -3.90 2.09 -11.12
CA SER A 70 -5.28 2.12 -11.61
C SER A 70 -6.21 1.22 -10.81
N VAL A 71 -5.73 0.07 -10.32
CA VAL A 71 -6.50 -0.82 -9.44
C VAL A 71 -6.82 -0.15 -8.11
N VAL A 72 -5.83 0.48 -7.48
CA VAL A 72 -5.99 1.06 -6.13
C VAL A 72 -6.77 2.37 -6.15
N PHE A 73 -6.53 3.23 -7.15
CA PHE A 73 -7.17 4.54 -7.25
C PHE A 73 -8.41 4.57 -8.15
N ALA A 74 -8.91 3.42 -8.59
CA ALA A 74 -10.20 3.35 -9.27
C ALA A 74 -11.31 3.90 -8.35
N LYS A 75 -12.27 4.60 -8.95
CA LYS A 75 -13.37 5.20 -8.22
C LYS A 75 -14.07 4.16 -7.32
N ASP A 76 -14.30 4.52 -6.07
CA ASP A 76 -15.04 3.75 -5.07
C ASP A 76 -14.46 2.35 -4.72
N GLN A 77 -13.21 2.06 -5.10
CA GLN A 77 -12.59 0.77 -4.76
C GLN A 77 -12.11 0.72 -3.31
N PHE A 78 -11.50 1.79 -2.83
CA PHE A 78 -11.01 1.89 -1.46
C PHE A 78 -11.35 3.27 -0.88
N SER A 79 -12.06 3.30 0.23
CA SER A 79 -12.58 4.53 0.83
C SER A 79 -11.49 5.54 1.23
N TRP A 80 -10.29 5.06 1.54
CA TRP A 80 -9.18 5.92 1.92
C TRP A 80 -8.66 6.78 0.77
N THR A 81 -8.88 6.38 -0.50
CA THR A 81 -8.43 7.15 -1.67
C THR A 81 -9.19 8.46 -1.87
N ASN A 82 -10.39 8.56 -1.30
CA ASN A 82 -11.26 9.75 -1.38
C ASN A 82 -11.02 10.74 -0.23
N SER A 83 -10.03 10.50 0.63
CA SER A 83 -9.75 11.34 1.80
C SER A 83 -8.27 11.69 1.90
N ARG A 84 -7.96 12.89 2.41
CA ARG A 84 -6.57 13.32 2.68
C ARG A 84 -6.02 12.60 3.91
N ARG A 85 -5.71 11.32 3.79
CA ARG A 85 -5.13 10.54 4.87
C ARG A 85 -3.63 10.75 4.95
N LYS A 86 -3.09 10.62 6.17
CA LYS A 86 -1.65 10.72 6.45
C LYS A 86 -1.11 9.35 6.85
N ILE A 87 0.15 9.09 6.50
CA ILE A 87 0.92 7.96 7.02
C ILE A 87 1.50 8.42 8.35
N ASN A 88 0.86 8.08 9.46
CA ASN A 88 1.21 8.52 10.80
C ASN A 88 2.02 7.47 11.60
N ASP A 89 2.14 6.25 11.06
CA ASP A 89 2.89 5.16 11.66
C ASP A 89 3.92 4.65 10.61
N PRO A 90 5.14 5.19 10.64
CA PRO A 90 6.20 4.82 9.70
C PRO A 90 6.57 3.33 9.77
N GLU A 91 6.55 2.74 10.97
CA GLU A 91 6.89 1.32 11.15
C GLU A 91 5.82 0.42 10.52
N ALA A 92 4.54 0.72 10.72
CA ALA A 92 3.46 0.00 10.08
C ALA A 92 3.50 0.17 8.56
N PHE A 93 3.90 1.34 8.07
CA PHE A 93 4.06 1.55 6.63
C PHE A 93 5.23 0.76 6.05
N GLU A 94 6.34 0.66 6.78
CA GLU A 94 7.47 -0.17 6.37
C GLU A 94 7.12 -1.67 6.35
N ARG A 95 6.32 -2.15 7.32
CA ARG A 95 5.77 -3.51 7.27
C ARG A 95 4.89 -3.72 6.03
N ALA A 96 4.04 -2.75 5.68
CA ALA A 96 3.21 -2.81 4.49
C ALA A 96 4.05 -2.83 3.19
N ARG A 97 5.16 -2.09 3.12
CA ARG A 97 6.12 -2.15 2.01
C ARG A 97 6.72 -3.55 1.84
N LYS A 98 7.17 -4.17 2.93
CA LYS A 98 7.73 -5.53 2.89
C LYS A 98 6.71 -6.54 2.37
N VAL A 99 5.47 -6.47 2.83
CA VAL A 99 4.37 -7.31 2.32
C VAL A 99 4.12 -7.06 0.83
N ALA A 100 4.08 -5.79 0.41
CA ALA A 100 3.89 -5.43 -0.99
C ALA A 100 4.99 -5.99 -1.89
N GLU A 101 6.25 -5.86 -1.49
CA GLU A 101 7.39 -6.39 -2.24
C GLU A 101 7.40 -7.92 -2.31
N ALA A 102 7.07 -8.61 -1.21
CA ALA A 102 6.94 -10.05 -1.20
C ALA A 102 5.88 -10.53 -2.20
N VAL A 103 4.68 -9.94 -2.20
CA VAL A 103 3.60 -10.34 -3.12
C VAL A 103 3.95 -10.02 -4.58
N LYS A 104 4.59 -8.89 -4.86
CA LYS A 104 5.10 -8.56 -6.19
C LYS A 104 6.14 -9.57 -6.66
N THR A 105 7.03 -10.00 -5.78
CA THR A 105 8.06 -11.01 -6.10
C THR A 105 7.39 -12.35 -6.42
N TRP A 106 6.48 -12.82 -5.57
CA TRP A 106 5.75 -14.07 -5.82
C TRP A 106 4.90 -14.02 -7.09
N SER A 107 4.40 -12.84 -7.46
CA SER A 107 3.57 -12.68 -8.65
C SER A 107 4.29 -12.93 -9.98
N LYS A 108 5.63 -12.97 -9.96
CA LYS A 108 6.47 -13.29 -11.14
C LYS A 108 6.48 -14.79 -11.45
N ASP A 109 6.20 -15.64 -10.45
CA ASP A 109 6.10 -17.09 -10.58
C ASP A 109 4.65 -17.52 -10.30
N PRO A 110 3.91 -18.01 -11.31
CA PRO A 110 2.50 -18.39 -11.16
C PRO A 110 2.26 -19.49 -10.12
N GLU A 111 3.17 -20.44 -9.98
CA GLU A 111 3.02 -21.54 -9.01
C GLU A 111 3.25 -21.03 -7.59
N MET A 112 4.32 -20.28 -7.37
CA MET A 112 4.60 -19.63 -6.08
C MET A 112 3.45 -18.71 -5.68
N TYR A 113 2.95 -17.89 -6.60
CA TYR A 113 1.83 -17.01 -6.36
C TYR A 113 0.59 -17.76 -5.87
N ARG A 114 0.17 -18.79 -6.60
CA ARG A 114 -0.98 -19.62 -6.24
C ARG A 114 -0.81 -20.28 -4.87
N LYS A 115 0.40 -20.78 -4.57
CA LYS A 115 0.74 -21.39 -3.28
C LYS A 115 0.68 -20.41 -2.11
N LYS A 116 1.08 -19.17 -2.34
CA LYS A 116 1.13 -18.10 -1.32
C LYS A 116 -0.19 -17.35 -1.15
N ASP A 117 -1.08 -17.35 -2.15
CA ASP A 117 -2.34 -16.62 -2.08
C ASP A 117 -3.30 -17.21 -1.04
N VAL A 118 -3.25 -16.65 0.16
CA VAL A 118 -4.10 -17.03 1.29
C VAL A 118 -5.59 -16.73 1.06
N THR A 119 -5.93 -15.97 0.02
CA THR A 119 -7.30 -15.57 -0.33
C THR A 119 -7.93 -16.47 -1.39
N ARG A 120 -7.17 -17.41 -1.98
CA ARG A 120 -7.64 -18.32 -3.03
C ARG A 120 -8.25 -17.60 -4.24
N GLY A 121 -7.59 -16.54 -4.70
CA GLY A 121 -8.02 -15.78 -5.86
C GLY A 121 -9.09 -14.71 -5.59
N ALA A 122 -9.37 -14.37 -4.32
CA ALA A 122 -10.37 -13.36 -4.00
C ALA A 122 -10.09 -12.02 -4.67
N LYS A 123 -11.15 -11.39 -5.19
CA LYS A 123 -11.13 -10.03 -5.75
C LYS A 123 -11.95 -9.03 -4.92
N TYR A 124 -12.63 -9.49 -3.86
CA TYR A 124 -13.47 -8.66 -2.99
C TYR A 124 -13.24 -9.00 -1.53
N PHE A 125 -13.37 -8.00 -0.67
CA PHE A 125 -13.41 -8.19 0.77
C PHE A 125 -14.21 -7.09 1.46
N HIS A 126 -14.66 -7.37 2.66
CA HIS A 126 -15.21 -6.38 3.59
C HIS A 126 -14.86 -6.75 5.03
N LYS A 127 -15.02 -5.80 5.95
CA LYS A 127 -14.86 -6.06 7.38
C LYS A 127 -15.98 -6.96 7.90
N LYS A 128 -15.65 -7.88 8.81
CA LYS A 128 -16.64 -8.67 9.54
C LYS A 128 -17.70 -7.77 10.17
N GLY A 129 -18.94 -8.23 10.19
CA GLY A 129 -20.08 -7.45 10.69
C GLY A 129 -20.80 -6.62 9.64
N LEU A 130 -20.18 -6.32 8.49
CA LEU A 130 -20.87 -5.72 7.35
C LEU A 130 -21.60 -6.80 6.56
N ARG A 131 -22.72 -6.42 5.90
CA ARG A 131 -23.51 -7.28 5.00
C ARG A 131 -23.66 -6.55 3.65
N PRO A 132 -22.69 -6.69 2.73
CA PRO A 132 -22.67 -5.90 1.50
C PRO A 132 -23.74 -6.28 0.48
N GLY A 133 -24.58 -7.28 0.76
CA GLY A 133 -25.61 -7.74 -0.19
C GLY A 133 -25.07 -8.40 -1.46
N TRP A 134 -23.80 -8.76 -1.50
CA TRP A 134 -23.18 -9.37 -2.69
C TRP A 134 -23.60 -10.83 -2.85
N ASN A 135 -24.05 -11.19 -4.04
CA ASN A 135 -24.22 -12.59 -4.44
C ASN A 135 -22.87 -13.18 -4.88
N LYS A 136 -21.93 -13.31 -3.94
CA LYS A 136 -20.56 -13.81 -4.17
C LYS A 136 -20.22 -14.89 -3.16
N ARG A 137 -19.43 -15.87 -3.62
CA ARG A 137 -18.98 -16.96 -2.75
C ARG A 137 -17.89 -16.49 -1.79
N VAL A 138 -18.05 -16.76 -0.49
CA VAL A 138 -16.99 -16.59 0.50
C VAL A 138 -15.91 -17.63 0.23
N VAL A 139 -14.67 -17.18 0.06
CA VAL A 139 -13.51 -18.06 -0.19
C VAL A 139 -12.52 -18.10 0.99
N ALA A 140 -12.47 -17.05 1.82
CA ALA A 140 -11.64 -17.02 3.02
C ALA A 140 -12.19 -16.06 4.09
N ARG A 141 -11.83 -16.32 5.34
CA ARG A 141 -12.05 -15.44 6.51
C ARG A 141 -10.71 -15.28 7.22
N ILE A 142 -10.11 -14.10 7.16
CA ILE A 142 -8.76 -13.83 7.67
C ILE A 142 -8.79 -12.54 8.47
N GLY A 143 -8.32 -12.58 9.72
CA GLY A 143 -8.34 -11.43 10.61
C GLY A 143 -9.76 -10.86 10.75
N LYS A 144 -9.90 -9.56 10.55
CA LYS A 144 -11.19 -8.84 10.63
C LYS A 144 -11.92 -8.77 9.28
N HIS A 145 -11.49 -9.52 8.27
CA HIS A 145 -12.05 -9.45 6.90
C HIS A 145 -12.66 -10.78 6.44
N VAL A 146 -13.62 -10.67 5.53
CA VAL A 146 -14.22 -11.77 4.77
C VAL A 146 -13.92 -11.53 3.30
N PHE A 147 -13.41 -12.54 2.61
CA PHE A 147 -12.94 -12.49 1.24
C PHE A 147 -13.85 -13.29 0.30
N TYR A 148 -14.05 -12.79 -0.92
CA TYR A 148 -14.99 -13.33 -1.90
C TYR A 148 -14.33 -13.48 -3.28
N GLY A 149 -14.69 -14.59 -3.96
CA GLY A 149 -14.34 -14.89 -5.35
C GLY A 149 -15.52 -14.83 -6.28
#